data_0fb3b3c3ddc2c9a4189f94ac8570ea4d
#
_entry.id   0fb3b3c3ddc2c9a4189f94ac8570ea4d
#
_cell.length_a   1.000
_cell.length_b   1.000
_cell.length_c   1.000
_cell.angle_alpha   90.00
_cell.angle_beta   90.00
_cell.angle_gamma   90.00
#
_symmetry.space_group_name_H-M   'P 1'
#
loop_
_entity.id
_entity.type
_entity.pdbx_description
1 polymer ?
#
loop_
_entity_poly.entity_id
_entity_poly.type
_entity_poly.pdbx_seq_one_letter_code
_entity_poly.pdbx_strand_id
1 'polypeptide(L)'
;MQSPTSRTLVPCKEESANFDGTQNVFIEAENLEALKILQKAYAGSVKMIYIDPPYNTGSDSFIYPDKFSESRDEYARRVGDTDDAGYLKRDGVFQGAWRKNGKDSGHYHSNWLSMMLPRLHLAKTLLREDGVIFISIDDNEQAQLKLLCDEVFGAENFVNQIAVKMSELSGVKMKHLNQYAKLKEFLLIYAKNIHFANFNIEKKRKSPETLSKYLKYYSSIIENIESECEQWKIISLDEYFKDKNIILDREKLNDWKLSNAQRLVYRTNSKTVDKFLLKNPNAPDICKLINDDGKEIIKWGNKEMLFLEKYIDEYLGDIWLDISTINLNKETHTLVFENG
;
A
#
# COMPACT_ATOMS: atom_id res chain seq x y z
N MET A 1 -19.78 17.63 17.10
CA MET A 1 -18.50 18.15 17.61
C MET A 1 -18.08 17.31 18.80
N GLN A 2 -16.85 16.79 18.82
CA GLN A 2 -16.36 16.01 19.97
C GLN A 2 -16.00 16.96 21.12
N SER A 3 -16.31 16.54 22.36
CA SER A 3 -15.89 17.31 23.53
C SER A 3 -14.36 17.32 23.63
N PRO A 4 -13.74 18.47 23.94
CA PRO A 4 -12.32 18.54 24.18
C PRO A 4 -11.91 17.69 25.39
N THR A 5 -10.70 17.13 25.37
CA THR A 5 -10.17 16.39 26.51
C THR A 5 -9.47 17.34 27.48
N SER A 6 -9.62 17.07 28.78
CA SER A 6 -8.84 17.69 29.86
C SER A 6 -7.58 16.92 30.21
N ARG A 7 -7.36 15.75 29.59
CA ARG A 7 -6.20 14.88 29.84
C ARG A 7 -4.94 15.42 29.18
N THR A 8 -3.78 14.97 29.66
CA THR A 8 -2.47 15.26 29.10
C THR A 8 -1.62 14.00 29.04
N LEU A 9 -0.60 14.01 28.17
CA LEU A 9 0.42 12.96 28.12
C LEU A 9 1.49 13.25 29.17
N VAL A 10 1.94 12.23 29.89
CA VAL A 10 2.99 12.32 30.90
C VAL A 10 4.17 11.48 30.42
N PRO A 11 5.38 12.07 30.32
CA PRO A 11 6.57 11.31 29.95
C PRO A 11 6.90 10.23 30.98
N CYS A 12 7.16 9.01 30.52
CA CYS A 12 7.63 7.87 31.34
C CYS A 12 9.10 7.59 31.03
N LYS A 13 10.01 8.29 31.70
CA LYS A 13 11.45 8.17 31.44
C LYS A 13 12.00 6.80 31.80
N GLU A 14 11.45 6.19 32.83
CA GLU A 14 11.91 4.89 33.36
C GLU A 14 11.69 3.74 32.40
N GLU A 15 10.67 3.85 31.54
CA GLU A 15 10.32 2.84 30.52
C GLU A 15 10.79 3.22 29.11
N SER A 16 11.46 4.36 28.98
CA SER A 16 11.90 4.88 27.68
C SER A 16 13.33 4.49 27.36
N ALA A 17 13.57 3.99 26.16
CA ALA A 17 14.91 3.78 25.64
C ALA A 17 15.43 5.07 24.99
N ASN A 18 16.64 5.51 25.37
CA ASN A 18 17.30 6.70 24.81
C ASN A 18 16.40 7.96 24.80
N PHE A 19 15.71 8.24 25.92
CA PHE A 19 14.70 9.28 26.04
C PHE A 19 15.14 10.65 25.51
N ASP A 20 16.36 11.08 25.85
CA ASP A 20 16.85 12.41 25.48
C ASP A 20 17.41 12.48 24.04
N GLY A 21 17.70 11.35 23.40
CA GLY A 21 18.30 11.29 22.07
C GLY A 21 17.37 10.84 20.96
N THR A 22 16.26 10.16 21.27
CA THR A 22 15.31 9.68 20.27
C THR A 22 14.27 10.75 19.91
N GLN A 23 13.84 10.76 18.66
CA GLN A 23 12.66 11.52 18.21
C GLN A 23 11.40 10.64 18.09
N ASN A 24 11.53 9.34 18.34
CA ASN A 24 10.42 8.41 18.30
C ASN A 24 9.63 8.47 19.60
N VAL A 25 8.31 8.42 19.52
CA VAL A 25 7.40 8.49 20.67
C VAL A 25 6.46 7.30 20.63
N PHE A 26 6.40 6.55 21.75
CA PHE A 26 5.36 5.55 21.98
C PHE A 26 4.33 6.12 22.97
N ILE A 27 3.06 6.03 22.65
CA ILE A 27 1.97 6.57 23.49
C ILE A 27 1.06 5.41 23.91
N GLU A 28 1.04 5.12 25.19
CA GLU A 28 0.10 4.16 25.80
C GLU A 28 -1.10 4.92 26.35
N ALA A 29 -2.23 4.82 25.71
CA ALA A 29 -3.47 5.48 26.11
C ALA A 29 -4.68 4.92 25.34
N GLU A 30 -5.90 5.31 25.75
CA GLU A 30 -7.07 5.16 24.89
C GLU A 30 -6.87 6.04 23.65
N ASN A 31 -6.94 5.42 22.46
CA ASN A 31 -6.49 6.05 21.23
C ASN A 31 -7.28 7.31 20.82
N LEU A 32 -8.59 7.38 21.10
CA LEU A 32 -9.40 8.57 20.81
C LEU A 32 -8.97 9.76 21.67
N GLU A 33 -8.66 9.52 22.95
CA GLU A 33 -8.15 10.57 23.84
C GLU A 33 -6.74 11.00 23.44
N ALA A 34 -5.88 10.06 23.08
CA ALA A 34 -4.54 10.38 22.53
C ALA A 34 -4.64 11.26 21.28
N LEU A 35 -5.49 10.91 20.33
CA LEU A 35 -5.70 11.70 19.09
C LEU A 35 -6.19 13.12 19.40
N LYS A 36 -7.10 13.31 20.36
CA LYS A 36 -7.56 14.64 20.80
C LYS A 36 -6.43 15.49 21.39
N ILE A 37 -5.53 14.87 22.15
CA ILE A 37 -4.36 15.56 22.73
C ILE A 37 -3.38 15.94 21.61
N LEU A 38 -3.07 15.00 20.72
CA LEU A 38 -2.15 15.19 19.61
C LEU A 38 -2.62 16.29 18.64
N GLN A 39 -3.92 16.44 18.46
CA GLN A 39 -4.49 17.49 17.61
C GLN A 39 -3.97 18.89 17.95
N LYS A 40 -3.71 19.17 19.22
CA LYS A 40 -3.25 20.51 19.65
C LYS A 40 -1.82 20.84 19.17
N ALA A 41 -0.96 19.82 19.07
CA ALA A 41 0.46 20.00 18.73
C ALA A 41 0.80 19.57 17.30
N TYR A 42 0.06 18.64 16.74
CA TYR A 42 0.39 17.96 15.47
C TYR A 42 -0.65 18.16 14.37
N ALA A 43 -1.64 19.08 14.51
CA ALA A 43 -2.57 19.37 13.43
C ALA A 43 -1.82 19.79 12.16
N GLY A 44 -2.13 19.13 11.03
CA GLY A 44 -1.50 19.40 9.74
C GLY A 44 -0.02 19.10 9.64
N SER A 45 0.55 18.24 10.53
CA SER A 45 1.99 17.95 10.55
C SER A 45 2.36 16.49 10.24
N VAL A 46 1.40 15.58 10.27
CA VAL A 46 1.66 14.15 10.07
C VAL A 46 1.67 13.81 8.58
N LYS A 47 2.77 13.22 8.09
CA LYS A 47 2.91 12.84 6.68
C LYS A 47 2.18 11.55 6.34
N MET A 48 2.21 10.56 7.23
CA MET A 48 1.61 9.25 7.01
C MET A 48 0.96 8.74 8.29
N ILE A 49 -0.23 8.17 8.15
CA ILE A 49 -0.92 7.45 9.21
C ILE A 49 -1.17 6.02 8.71
N TYR A 50 -0.83 5.02 9.53
CA TYR A 50 -1.24 3.64 9.31
C TYR A 50 -2.08 3.18 10.50
N ILE A 51 -3.23 2.58 10.23
CA ILE A 51 -4.09 2.01 11.26
C ILE A 51 -4.54 0.59 10.88
N ASP A 52 -4.66 -0.24 11.90
CA ASP A 52 -5.18 -1.60 11.85
C ASP A 52 -6.32 -1.71 12.87
N PRO A 53 -7.55 -1.32 12.49
CA PRO A 53 -8.70 -1.31 13.39
C PRO A 53 -9.22 -2.74 13.64
N PRO A 54 -10.05 -2.96 14.67
CA PRO A 54 -10.79 -4.22 14.82
C PRO A 54 -11.62 -4.51 13.57
N TYR A 55 -11.55 -5.73 13.04
CA TYR A 55 -12.21 -6.11 11.77
C TYR A 55 -13.70 -6.44 11.91
N ASN A 56 -14.25 -6.34 13.13
CA ASN A 56 -15.67 -6.61 13.42
C ASN A 56 -16.10 -8.01 12.97
N THR A 57 -15.31 -9.04 13.31
CA THR A 57 -15.55 -10.43 12.89
C THR A 57 -16.76 -11.08 13.59
N GLY A 58 -17.29 -10.44 14.64
CA GLY A 58 -18.33 -10.97 15.51
C GLY A 58 -17.79 -11.87 16.62
N SER A 59 -16.51 -12.23 16.56
CA SER A 59 -15.79 -12.99 17.60
C SER A 59 -14.82 -12.11 18.38
N ASP A 60 -14.68 -10.85 17.99
CA ASP A 60 -13.76 -9.91 18.61
C ASP A 60 -14.10 -9.68 20.07
N SER A 61 -13.08 -9.63 20.90
CA SER A 61 -13.20 -9.23 22.31
C SER A 61 -13.45 -7.72 22.48
N PHE A 62 -13.45 -7.00 21.36
CA PHE A 62 -13.64 -5.55 21.36
C PHE A 62 -15.11 -5.20 21.59
N ILE A 63 -15.34 -4.30 22.53
CA ILE A 63 -16.65 -3.83 22.93
C ILE A 63 -16.82 -2.41 22.39
N TYR A 64 -17.86 -2.20 21.59
CA TYR A 64 -18.21 -0.89 21.04
C TYR A 64 -19.18 -0.19 21.99
N PRO A 65 -18.78 0.86 22.73
CA PRO A 65 -19.72 1.59 23.58
C PRO A 65 -20.71 2.39 22.72
N ASP A 66 -21.99 2.33 23.07
CA ASP A 66 -23.07 3.02 22.33
C ASP A 66 -23.00 4.55 22.39
N LYS A 67 -22.21 5.09 23.32
CA LYS A 67 -22.09 6.55 23.52
C LYS A 67 -20.61 6.97 23.61
N PHE A 68 -20.20 7.87 22.73
CA PHE A 68 -18.83 8.42 22.68
C PHE A 68 -18.46 9.34 23.84
N SER A 69 -19.41 9.75 24.66
CA SER A 69 -19.19 10.66 25.79
C SER A 69 -19.12 9.97 27.14
N GLU A 70 -19.31 8.66 27.17
CA GLU A 70 -19.40 7.88 28.40
C GLU A 70 -18.10 7.09 28.61
N SER A 71 -17.51 7.20 29.81
CA SER A 71 -16.37 6.36 30.18
C SER A 71 -16.82 4.91 30.38
N ARG A 72 -15.85 3.96 30.30
CA ARG A 72 -16.12 2.54 30.55
C ARG A 72 -16.85 2.31 31.89
N ASP A 73 -16.44 3.06 32.93
CA ASP A 73 -17.01 2.92 34.28
C ASP A 73 -18.39 3.54 34.38
N GLU A 74 -18.65 4.66 33.71
CA GLU A 74 -19.98 5.28 33.63
C GLU A 74 -20.96 4.38 32.89
N TYR A 75 -20.52 3.79 31.78
CA TYR A 75 -21.30 2.83 31.03
C TYR A 75 -21.66 1.58 31.86
N ALA A 76 -20.66 0.98 32.54
CA ALA A 76 -20.86 -0.19 33.40
C ALA A 76 -21.85 0.10 34.53
N ARG A 77 -21.81 1.30 35.13
CA ARG A 77 -22.78 1.73 36.14
C ARG A 77 -24.19 1.89 35.56
N ARG A 78 -24.31 2.52 34.39
CA ARG A 78 -25.60 2.76 33.74
C ARG A 78 -26.34 1.46 33.38
N VAL A 79 -25.60 0.43 32.96
CA VAL A 79 -26.18 -0.87 32.54
C VAL A 79 -26.30 -1.87 33.68
N GLY A 80 -25.90 -1.49 34.91
CA GLY A 80 -26.03 -2.34 36.10
C GLY A 80 -24.99 -3.45 36.22
N ASP A 81 -23.87 -3.34 35.50
CA ASP A 81 -22.77 -4.31 35.55
C ASP A 81 -21.78 -4.05 36.70
N THR A 82 -22.06 -3.09 37.57
CA THR A 82 -21.32 -2.84 38.80
C THR A 82 -22.15 -3.24 40.03
N ASP A 83 -21.47 -3.64 41.09
CA ASP A 83 -22.09 -3.80 42.40
C ASP A 83 -22.34 -2.45 43.09
N ASP A 84 -23.01 -2.45 44.24
CA ASP A 84 -23.30 -1.24 45.01
C ASP A 84 -22.04 -0.48 45.49
N ALA A 85 -20.88 -1.12 45.45
CA ALA A 85 -19.57 -0.55 45.78
C ALA A 85 -18.83 -0.01 44.54
N GLY A 86 -19.41 -0.15 43.33
CA GLY A 86 -18.83 0.33 42.06
C GLY A 86 -17.81 -0.60 41.40
N TYR A 87 -17.67 -1.84 41.89
CA TYR A 87 -16.84 -2.85 41.28
C TYR A 87 -17.57 -3.62 40.19
N LEU A 88 -16.89 -3.97 39.09
CA LEU A 88 -17.45 -4.82 38.03
C LEU A 88 -17.85 -6.18 38.62
N LYS A 89 -19.10 -6.61 38.42
CA LYS A 89 -19.58 -7.93 38.82
C LYS A 89 -18.75 -9.02 38.13
N ARG A 90 -18.15 -9.89 38.95
CA ARG A 90 -17.08 -10.82 38.55
C ARG A 90 -17.56 -12.14 37.94
N ASP A 91 -18.86 -12.32 37.71
CA ASP A 91 -19.44 -13.63 37.39
C ASP A 91 -19.43 -14.01 35.90
N GLY A 92 -18.47 -13.54 35.11
CA GLY A 92 -18.17 -14.12 33.79
C GLY A 92 -19.29 -14.16 32.74
N VAL A 93 -20.53 -13.81 33.16
CA VAL A 93 -21.70 -13.70 32.31
C VAL A 93 -22.13 -12.24 32.29
N PHE A 94 -21.56 -11.49 31.37
CA PHE A 94 -22.01 -10.13 31.08
C PHE A 94 -23.44 -10.20 30.56
N GLN A 95 -24.43 -10.00 31.43
CA GLN A 95 -25.86 -9.98 31.10
C GLN A 95 -26.33 -8.58 30.65
N GLY A 96 -25.45 -7.65 30.47
CA GLY A 96 -25.78 -6.28 30.09
C GLY A 96 -25.28 -5.91 28.70
N ALA A 97 -25.17 -4.64 28.44
CA ALA A 97 -24.83 -4.01 27.18
C ALA A 97 -23.37 -4.25 26.69
N TRP A 98 -22.56 -5.01 27.44
CA TRP A 98 -21.25 -5.50 27.02
C TRP A 98 -21.34 -6.74 26.12
N ARG A 99 -22.41 -6.82 25.33
CA ARG A 99 -22.50 -7.88 24.32
C ARG A 99 -21.43 -7.62 23.24
N LYS A 100 -20.77 -8.71 22.85
CA LYS A 100 -20.02 -8.72 21.59
C LYS A 100 -20.93 -8.16 20.51
N ASN A 101 -20.39 -7.36 19.61
CA ASN A 101 -21.12 -6.89 18.46
C ASN A 101 -21.40 -8.09 17.55
N GLY A 102 -22.51 -8.78 17.78
CA GLY A 102 -22.89 -10.00 17.08
C GLY A 102 -23.50 -9.67 15.72
N LYS A 103 -23.29 -10.55 14.72
CA LYS A 103 -23.84 -10.41 13.36
C LYS A 103 -25.37 -10.46 13.30
N ASP A 104 -26.03 -10.93 14.37
CA ASP A 104 -27.46 -10.94 14.58
C ASP A 104 -28.02 -9.59 15.06
N SER A 105 -27.17 -8.65 15.40
CA SER A 105 -27.56 -7.30 15.81
C SER A 105 -27.87 -6.43 14.59
N GLY A 106 -29.03 -5.77 14.58
CA GLY A 106 -29.35 -4.75 13.55
C GLY A 106 -28.42 -3.52 13.57
N HIS A 107 -27.58 -3.38 14.60
CA HIS A 107 -26.62 -2.30 14.77
C HIS A 107 -25.16 -2.74 14.55
N TYR A 108 -24.96 -3.93 13.96
CA TYR A 108 -23.66 -4.54 13.80
C TYR A 108 -22.61 -3.62 13.17
N HIS A 109 -22.90 -3.10 11.99
CA HIS A 109 -22.00 -2.18 11.28
C HIS A 109 -22.03 -0.76 11.88
N SER A 110 -23.19 -0.28 12.32
CA SER A 110 -23.32 1.10 12.82
C SER A 110 -22.52 1.35 14.10
N ASN A 111 -22.42 0.37 14.99
CA ASN A 111 -21.58 0.46 16.18
C ASN A 111 -20.10 0.60 15.82
N TRP A 112 -19.63 -0.19 14.88
CA TRP A 112 -18.26 -0.12 14.37
C TRP A 112 -17.98 1.21 13.68
N LEU A 113 -18.86 1.65 12.77
CA LEU A 113 -18.75 2.94 12.08
C LEU A 113 -18.75 4.10 13.06
N SER A 114 -19.58 4.04 14.09
CA SER A 114 -19.62 5.05 15.14
C SER A 114 -18.31 5.14 15.92
N MET A 115 -17.63 4.03 16.16
CA MET A 115 -16.31 4.00 16.77
C MET A 115 -15.23 4.59 15.84
N MET A 116 -15.29 4.27 14.54
CA MET A 116 -14.29 4.69 13.56
C MET A 116 -14.39 6.18 13.17
N LEU A 117 -15.60 6.69 13.00
CA LEU A 117 -15.86 8.06 12.49
C LEU A 117 -15.05 9.15 13.21
N PRO A 118 -15.09 9.27 14.56
CA PRO A 118 -14.35 10.32 15.25
C PRO A 118 -12.83 10.18 15.11
N ARG A 119 -12.32 8.94 15.01
CA ARG A 119 -10.90 8.65 14.83
C ARG A 119 -10.41 9.08 13.45
N LEU A 120 -11.19 8.81 12.41
CA LEU A 120 -10.88 9.22 11.04
C LEU A 120 -10.92 10.75 10.88
N HIS A 121 -11.86 11.44 11.50
CA HIS A 121 -11.88 12.91 11.51
C HIS A 121 -10.63 13.51 12.17
N LEU A 122 -10.21 12.96 13.31
CA LEU A 122 -8.99 13.40 13.98
C LEU A 122 -7.75 13.07 13.14
N ALA A 123 -7.69 11.87 12.55
CA ALA A 123 -6.62 11.48 11.64
C ALA A 123 -6.49 12.47 10.47
N LYS A 124 -7.61 12.83 9.82
CA LYS A 124 -7.62 13.84 8.75
C LYS A 124 -7.09 15.19 9.22
N THR A 125 -7.45 15.61 10.45
CA THR A 125 -6.96 16.87 11.01
C THR A 125 -5.45 16.85 11.27
N LEU A 126 -4.89 15.70 11.69
CA LEU A 126 -3.46 15.54 11.92
C LEU A 126 -2.64 15.53 10.63
N LEU A 127 -3.20 15.01 9.53
CA LEU A 127 -2.50 14.90 8.26
C LEU A 127 -2.12 16.25 7.66
N ARG A 128 -0.92 16.33 7.09
CA ARG A 128 -0.48 17.42 6.21
C ARG A 128 -1.31 17.42 4.91
N GLU A 129 -1.26 18.51 4.14
CA GLU A 129 -1.96 18.56 2.84
C GLU A 129 -1.48 17.50 1.84
N ASP A 130 -0.21 17.13 1.89
CA ASP A 130 0.38 16.04 1.11
C ASP A 130 0.41 14.70 1.88
N GLY A 131 -0.34 14.61 2.98
CA GLY A 131 -0.38 13.45 3.85
C GLY A 131 -1.33 12.36 3.36
N VAL A 132 -1.08 11.11 3.79
CA VAL A 132 -1.82 9.92 3.39
C VAL A 132 -2.16 9.04 4.58
N ILE A 133 -3.28 8.33 4.49
CA ILE A 133 -3.68 7.31 5.47
C ILE A 133 -3.81 5.96 4.80
N PHE A 134 -3.31 4.93 5.48
CA PHE A 134 -3.43 3.52 5.13
C PHE A 134 -4.25 2.82 6.21
N ILE A 135 -5.23 2.02 5.80
CA ILE A 135 -6.14 1.34 6.73
C ILE A 135 -6.26 -0.12 6.32
N SER A 136 -5.78 -1.03 7.18
CA SER A 136 -5.98 -2.46 6.99
C SER A 136 -7.40 -2.85 7.37
N ILE A 137 -8.01 -3.76 6.60
CA ILE A 137 -9.36 -4.27 6.85
C ILE A 137 -9.59 -5.57 6.08
N ASP A 138 -10.47 -6.43 6.60
CA ASP A 138 -10.96 -7.62 5.89
C ASP A 138 -12.34 -7.40 5.23
N ASP A 139 -12.89 -8.47 4.65
CA ASP A 139 -14.20 -8.46 3.98
C ASP A 139 -15.38 -8.10 4.91
N ASN A 140 -15.23 -8.11 6.26
CA ASN A 140 -16.34 -7.84 7.16
C ASN A 140 -16.80 -6.38 7.13
N GLU A 141 -15.85 -5.43 7.09
CA GLU A 141 -16.14 -3.99 7.15
C GLU A 141 -15.53 -3.18 6.01
N GLN A 142 -14.92 -3.80 5.01
CA GLN A 142 -14.25 -3.10 3.91
C GLN A 142 -15.20 -2.13 3.16
N ALA A 143 -16.40 -2.57 2.83
CA ALA A 143 -17.36 -1.74 2.09
C ALA A 143 -17.85 -0.55 2.94
N GLN A 144 -18.16 -0.80 4.23
CA GLN A 144 -18.58 0.21 5.17
C GLN A 144 -17.48 1.23 5.45
N LEU A 145 -16.24 0.76 5.61
CA LEU A 145 -15.08 1.62 5.79
C LEU A 145 -14.84 2.50 4.57
N LYS A 146 -14.97 1.95 3.36
CA LYS A 146 -14.83 2.71 2.11
C LYS A 146 -15.83 3.88 2.07
N LEU A 147 -17.10 3.61 2.34
CA LEU A 147 -18.13 4.65 2.37
C LEU A 147 -17.86 5.70 3.46
N LEU A 148 -17.44 5.28 4.64
CA LEU A 148 -17.10 6.19 5.73
C LEU A 148 -15.89 7.07 5.38
N CYS A 149 -14.87 6.51 4.75
CA CYS A 149 -13.70 7.26 4.30
C CYS A 149 -14.05 8.24 3.17
N ASP A 150 -14.94 7.87 2.25
CA ASP A 150 -15.46 8.79 1.23
C ASP A 150 -16.14 10.02 1.87
N GLU A 151 -16.92 9.81 2.93
CA GLU A 151 -17.55 10.91 3.68
C GLU A 151 -16.53 11.77 4.42
N VAL A 152 -15.55 11.16 5.06
CA VAL A 152 -14.56 11.88 5.88
C VAL A 152 -13.50 12.58 5.03
N PHE A 153 -12.88 11.87 4.09
CA PHE A 153 -11.75 12.36 3.30
C PHE A 153 -12.18 13.01 1.99
N GLY A 154 -13.33 12.63 1.45
CA GLY A 154 -13.80 12.94 0.10
C GLY A 154 -13.51 11.76 -0.85
N ALA A 155 -14.49 11.36 -1.66
CA ALA A 155 -14.33 10.27 -2.62
C ALA A 155 -13.24 10.56 -3.68
N GLU A 156 -13.03 11.84 -4.00
CA GLU A 156 -11.99 12.32 -4.91
C GLU A 156 -10.58 12.11 -4.39
N ASN A 157 -10.42 11.94 -3.08
CA ASN A 157 -9.13 11.72 -2.41
C ASN A 157 -8.82 10.22 -2.19
N PHE A 158 -9.67 9.34 -2.71
CA PHE A 158 -9.38 7.92 -2.74
C PHE A 158 -8.21 7.64 -3.67
N VAL A 159 -7.16 6.97 -3.14
CA VAL A 159 -5.96 6.64 -3.91
C VAL A 159 -6.09 5.24 -4.50
N ASN A 160 -6.24 4.23 -3.64
CA ASN A 160 -6.37 2.83 -4.06
C ASN A 160 -6.88 1.93 -2.94
N GLN A 161 -7.27 0.71 -3.33
CA GLN A 161 -7.52 -0.42 -2.45
C GLN A 161 -6.65 -1.57 -2.90
N ILE A 162 -5.69 -1.96 -2.07
CA ILE A 162 -4.76 -3.05 -2.35
C ILE A 162 -5.29 -4.33 -1.74
N ALA A 163 -5.35 -5.40 -2.53
CA ALA A 163 -5.62 -6.74 -2.03
C ALA A 163 -4.31 -7.41 -1.62
N VAL A 164 -4.17 -7.72 -0.33
CA VAL A 164 -2.98 -8.35 0.26
C VAL A 164 -3.28 -9.82 0.52
N LYS A 165 -2.49 -10.71 -0.05
CA LYS A 165 -2.61 -12.15 0.20
C LYS A 165 -2.06 -12.49 1.58
N MET A 166 -2.92 -13.00 2.46
CA MET A 166 -2.59 -13.28 3.86
C MET A 166 -2.34 -14.75 4.15
N SER A 167 -2.78 -15.68 3.31
CA SER A 167 -2.64 -17.10 3.58
C SER A 167 -2.52 -17.94 2.33
N GLU A 168 -1.90 -19.12 2.49
CA GLU A 168 -1.89 -20.17 1.48
C GLU A 168 -3.02 -21.18 1.71
N LEU A 169 -3.56 -21.72 0.61
CA LEU A 169 -4.47 -22.84 0.69
C LEU A 169 -3.70 -24.09 1.14
N SER A 170 -3.92 -24.53 2.36
CA SER A 170 -3.50 -25.88 2.79
C SER A 170 -4.71 -26.81 2.79
N GLY A 171 -4.55 -28.04 2.25
CA GLY A 171 -5.64 -29.00 2.10
C GLY A 171 -6.39 -29.34 3.41
N VAL A 172 -5.79 -29.08 4.57
CA VAL A 172 -6.38 -29.33 5.89
C VAL A 172 -7.42 -28.26 6.29
N LYS A 173 -7.37 -27.07 5.71
CA LYS A 173 -8.28 -25.94 6.06
C LYS A 173 -9.58 -25.92 5.25
N MET A 174 -9.72 -26.76 4.23
CA MET A 174 -10.90 -26.81 3.36
C MET A 174 -12.05 -27.65 3.98
N LYS A 175 -12.50 -27.32 5.18
CA LYS A 175 -13.62 -28.03 5.83
C LYS A 175 -15.01 -27.63 5.32
N HIS A 176 -15.15 -26.55 4.59
CA HIS A 176 -16.43 -26.04 4.10
C HIS A 176 -16.38 -25.84 2.59
N LEU A 177 -16.90 -26.84 1.86
CA LEU A 177 -16.89 -26.87 0.38
C LEU A 177 -17.89 -25.90 -0.28
N ASN A 178 -18.69 -25.16 0.50
CA ASN A 178 -19.75 -24.29 -0.03
C ASN A 178 -19.30 -22.84 -0.28
N GLN A 179 -18.07 -22.50 0.04
CA GLN A 179 -17.52 -21.14 -0.14
C GLN A 179 -16.07 -21.18 -0.58
N TYR A 180 -15.68 -20.21 -1.37
CA TYR A 180 -14.26 -19.98 -1.65
C TYR A 180 -13.52 -19.57 -0.38
N ALA A 181 -12.29 -20.08 -0.20
CA ALA A 181 -11.48 -19.74 0.94
C ALA A 181 -11.09 -18.25 0.91
N LYS A 182 -11.18 -17.58 2.07
CA LYS A 182 -10.72 -16.21 2.24
C LYS A 182 -9.20 -16.21 2.37
N LEU A 183 -8.51 -15.63 1.41
CA LEU A 183 -7.05 -15.61 1.34
C LEU A 183 -6.45 -14.20 1.43
N LYS A 184 -7.29 -13.19 1.45
CA LYS A 184 -6.88 -11.80 1.33
C LYS A 184 -7.47 -10.91 2.42
N GLU A 185 -6.77 -9.85 2.68
CA GLU A 185 -7.24 -8.64 3.35
C GLU A 185 -7.06 -7.44 2.41
N PHE A 186 -7.50 -6.29 2.84
CA PHE A 186 -7.42 -5.06 2.05
C PHE A 186 -6.63 -3.99 2.79
N LEU A 187 -5.95 -3.17 2.03
CA LEU A 187 -5.35 -1.94 2.49
C LEU A 187 -6.01 -0.78 1.72
N LEU A 188 -6.85 -0.01 2.40
CA LEU A 188 -7.46 1.19 1.85
C LEU A 188 -6.51 2.37 2.01
N ILE A 189 -6.38 3.18 0.95
CA ILE A 189 -5.47 4.32 0.91
C ILE A 189 -6.23 5.57 0.52
N TYR A 190 -6.15 6.59 1.36
CA TYR A 190 -6.68 7.93 1.09
C TYR A 190 -5.59 8.98 1.26
N ALA A 191 -5.61 9.99 0.41
CA ALA A 191 -4.84 11.20 0.62
C ALA A 191 -5.68 12.22 1.40
N LYS A 192 -5.06 13.15 2.11
CA LYS A 192 -5.77 14.34 2.59
C LYS A 192 -6.20 15.20 1.42
N ASN A 193 -5.31 15.38 0.44
CA ASN A 193 -5.58 16.03 -0.84
C ASN A 193 -4.75 15.32 -1.93
N ILE A 194 -5.44 14.67 -2.87
CA ILE A 194 -4.79 13.85 -3.90
C ILE A 194 -3.86 14.66 -4.82
N HIS A 195 -4.14 15.95 -5.02
CA HIS A 195 -3.33 16.80 -5.89
C HIS A 195 -1.95 17.14 -5.31
N PHE A 196 -1.80 17.04 -3.99
CA PHE A 196 -0.52 17.28 -3.31
C PHE A 196 0.18 15.98 -2.90
N ALA A 197 -0.55 14.86 -2.87
CA ALA A 197 0.02 13.56 -2.52
C ALA A 197 1.03 13.11 -3.58
N ASN A 198 2.17 12.61 -3.12
CA ASN A 198 3.19 12.05 -4.00
C ASN A 198 3.53 10.64 -3.54
N PHE A 199 3.43 9.67 -4.47
CA PHE A 199 3.69 8.27 -4.23
C PHE A 199 4.88 7.81 -5.08
N ASN A 200 5.89 7.27 -4.44
CA ASN A 200 6.94 6.52 -5.13
C ASN A 200 6.41 5.10 -5.38
N ILE A 201 5.84 4.89 -6.56
CA ILE A 201 5.37 3.55 -6.94
C ILE A 201 6.58 2.69 -7.25
N GLU A 202 6.82 1.70 -6.42
CA GLU A 202 7.92 0.77 -6.60
C GLU A 202 7.74 -0.10 -7.85
N LYS A 203 8.88 -0.50 -8.42
CA LYS A 203 8.95 -1.44 -9.51
C LYS A 203 9.54 -2.75 -9.02
N LYS A 204 9.00 -3.84 -9.50
CA LYS A 204 9.59 -5.16 -9.32
C LYS A 204 10.03 -5.74 -10.66
N ARG A 205 11.03 -6.61 -10.62
CA ARG A 205 11.45 -7.38 -11.79
C ARG A 205 10.33 -8.32 -12.22
N LYS A 206 10.00 -8.31 -13.52
CA LYS A 206 9.05 -9.28 -14.08
C LYS A 206 9.55 -10.71 -13.88
N SER A 207 8.64 -11.65 -13.77
CA SER A 207 8.99 -13.07 -13.63
C SER A 207 9.82 -13.56 -14.84
N PRO A 208 10.73 -14.52 -14.66
CA PRO A 208 11.54 -15.11 -15.76
C PRO A 208 10.69 -15.59 -16.93
N GLU A 209 9.51 -16.16 -16.65
CA GLU A 209 8.56 -16.62 -17.67
C GLU A 209 8.00 -15.45 -18.50
N THR A 210 7.64 -14.36 -17.84
CA THR A 210 7.17 -13.14 -18.51
C THR A 210 8.29 -12.50 -19.31
N LEU A 211 9.49 -12.36 -18.74
CA LEU A 211 10.65 -11.81 -19.43
C LEU A 211 11.01 -12.61 -20.68
N SER A 212 10.99 -13.94 -20.62
CA SER A 212 11.32 -14.80 -21.77
C SER A 212 10.43 -14.53 -23.00
N LYS A 213 9.15 -14.14 -22.78
CA LYS A 213 8.22 -13.76 -23.86
C LYS A 213 8.62 -12.46 -24.55
N TYR A 214 9.22 -11.52 -23.82
CA TYR A 214 9.65 -10.22 -24.35
C TYR A 214 11.07 -10.26 -24.94
N LEU A 215 12.01 -10.98 -24.32
CA LEU A 215 13.39 -11.07 -24.73
C LEU A 215 13.60 -11.53 -26.19
N LYS A 216 12.65 -12.30 -26.74
CA LYS A 216 12.69 -12.74 -28.14
C LYS A 216 12.62 -11.60 -29.15
N TYR A 217 11.96 -10.49 -28.82
CA TYR A 217 11.79 -9.34 -29.72
C TYR A 217 13.06 -8.46 -29.78
N TYR A 218 13.91 -8.51 -28.75
CA TYR A 218 15.12 -7.71 -28.66
C TYR A 218 16.26 -8.46 -29.34
N SER A 219 16.38 -8.25 -30.65
CA SER A 219 17.37 -8.87 -31.52
C SER A 219 18.39 -7.90 -32.11
N SER A 220 18.34 -6.62 -31.72
CA SER A 220 19.26 -5.59 -32.16
C SER A 220 19.94 -4.93 -30.97
N ILE A 221 21.20 -4.51 -31.17
CA ILE A 221 22.04 -3.89 -30.13
C ILE A 221 22.67 -2.61 -30.67
N ILE A 222 22.78 -1.61 -29.80
CA ILE A 222 23.53 -0.38 -30.05
C ILE A 222 25.00 -0.61 -29.64
N GLU A 223 25.95 -0.51 -30.56
CA GLU A 223 27.37 -0.70 -30.24
C GLU A 223 27.95 0.47 -29.45
N ASN A 224 27.61 1.70 -29.84
CA ASN A 224 28.17 2.96 -29.35
C ASN A 224 27.12 3.80 -28.61
N ILE A 225 26.49 3.21 -27.60
CA ILE A 225 25.36 3.83 -26.82
C ILE A 225 25.78 5.17 -26.18
N GLU A 226 27.07 5.36 -25.89
CA GLU A 226 27.61 6.59 -25.29
C GLU A 226 27.66 7.79 -26.26
N SER A 227 27.45 7.56 -27.56
CA SER A 227 27.39 8.62 -28.57
C SER A 227 26.02 9.27 -28.62
N GLU A 228 25.90 10.43 -29.31
CA GLU A 228 24.60 11.03 -29.62
C GLU A 228 23.75 10.07 -30.46
N CYS A 229 22.43 10.10 -30.26
CA CYS A 229 21.54 9.08 -30.83
C CYS A 229 21.54 9.02 -32.34
N GLU A 230 21.78 10.14 -33.02
CA GLU A 230 21.91 10.23 -34.49
C GLU A 230 23.14 9.48 -35.04
N GLN A 231 24.12 9.21 -34.18
CA GLN A 231 25.36 8.50 -34.49
C GLN A 231 25.35 7.04 -34.10
N TRP A 232 24.25 6.54 -33.49
CA TRP A 232 24.20 5.17 -33.03
C TRP A 232 24.36 4.16 -34.17
N LYS A 233 25.26 3.22 -33.96
CA LYS A 233 25.42 2.05 -34.80
C LYS A 233 24.62 0.89 -34.23
N ILE A 234 23.57 0.50 -34.93
CA ILE A 234 22.67 -0.56 -34.52
C ILE A 234 22.89 -1.76 -35.44
N ILE A 235 23.25 -2.89 -34.84
CA ILE A 235 23.47 -4.16 -35.53
C ILE A 235 22.59 -5.27 -34.95
N SER A 236 22.47 -6.38 -35.69
CA SER A 236 21.81 -7.56 -35.17
C SER A 236 22.62 -8.24 -34.08
N LEU A 237 21.95 -8.93 -33.15
CA LEU A 237 22.66 -9.72 -32.14
C LEU A 237 23.52 -10.83 -32.74
N ASP A 238 23.07 -11.42 -33.85
CA ASP A 238 23.82 -12.49 -34.52
C ASP A 238 25.15 -11.95 -35.09
N GLU A 239 25.13 -10.75 -35.69
CA GLU A 239 26.33 -10.06 -36.16
C GLU A 239 27.23 -9.70 -34.98
N TYR A 240 26.69 -9.12 -33.92
CA TYR A 240 27.43 -8.74 -32.72
C TYR A 240 28.14 -9.94 -32.08
N PHE A 241 27.43 -11.08 -31.94
CA PHE A 241 28.02 -12.30 -31.36
C PHE A 241 29.10 -12.90 -32.24
N LYS A 242 28.90 -12.86 -33.54
CA LYS A 242 29.92 -13.30 -34.51
C LYS A 242 31.19 -12.45 -34.43
N ASP A 243 31.04 -11.15 -34.41
CA ASP A 243 32.18 -10.21 -34.33
C ASP A 243 32.95 -10.34 -33.00
N LYS A 244 32.27 -10.62 -31.93
CA LYS A 244 32.86 -10.77 -30.58
C LYS A 244 33.23 -12.21 -30.22
N ASN A 245 33.01 -13.19 -31.12
CA ASN A 245 33.21 -14.62 -30.87
C ASN A 245 32.44 -15.12 -29.60
N ILE A 246 31.23 -14.62 -29.40
CA ILE A 246 30.38 -15.00 -28.24
C ILE A 246 29.50 -16.17 -28.65
N ILE A 247 29.61 -17.27 -27.90
CA ILE A 247 28.76 -18.47 -28.07
C ILE A 247 27.97 -18.67 -26.76
N LEU A 248 26.64 -18.57 -26.83
CA LEU A 248 25.75 -18.71 -25.68
C LEU A 248 24.68 -19.78 -25.97
N ASP A 249 24.38 -20.61 -24.98
CA ASP A 249 23.15 -21.39 -24.97
C ASP A 249 21.94 -20.47 -24.69
N ARG A 250 20.73 -21.04 -24.82
CA ARG A 250 19.49 -20.27 -24.71
C ARG A 250 19.30 -19.60 -23.34
N GLU A 251 19.73 -20.25 -22.28
CA GLU A 251 19.58 -19.76 -20.90
C GLU A 251 20.56 -18.62 -20.67
N LYS A 252 21.83 -18.82 -20.97
CA LYS A 252 22.85 -17.77 -20.88
C LYS A 252 22.59 -16.59 -21.79
N LEU A 253 21.93 -16.80 -22.95
CA LEU A 253 21.52 -15.72 -23.84
C LEU A 253 20.52 -14.77 -23.15
N ASN A 254 19.56 -15.30 -22.39
CA ASN A 254 18.60 -14.47 -21.67
C ASN A 254 19.30 -13.65 -20.56
N ASP A 255 20.18 -14.25 -19.79
CA ASP A 255 20.95 -13.55 -18.77
C ASP A 255 21.85 -12.47 -19.37
N TRP A 256 22.50 -12.79 -20.49
CA TRP A 256 23.32 -11.83 -21.23
C TRP A 256 22.46 -10.66 -21.73
N LYS A 257 21.25 -10.90 -22.27
CA LYS A 257 20.32 -9.86 -22.69
C LYS A 257 19.93 -8.96 -21.53
N LEU A 258 19.63 -9.52 -20.37
CA LEU A 258 19.27 -8.74 -19.18
C LEU A 258 20.45 -7.88 -18.69
N SER A 259 21.66 -8.40 -18.73
CA SER A 259 22.88 -7.65 -18.37
C SER A 259 23.23 -6.53 -19.37
N ASN A 260 22.70 -6.60 -20.59
CA ASN A 260 22.91 -5.59 -21.64
C ASN A 260 21.62 -4.82 -22.00
N ALA A 261 20.63 -4.79 -21.10
CA ALA A 261 19.29 -4.29 -21.37
C ALA A 261 19.27 -2.81 -21.85
N GLN A 262 20.21 -1.99 -21.38
CA GLN A 262 20.33 -0.58 -21.75
C GLN A 262 20.73 -0.37 -23.21
N ARG A 263 21.31 -1.40 -23.87
CA ARG A 263 21.78 -1.34 -25.26
C ARG A 263 20.91 -2.12 -26.23
N LEU A 264 20.02 -2.97 -25.72
CA LEU A 264 19.17 -3.81 -26.52
C LEU A 264 17.90 -3.09 -26.92
N VAL A 265 17.59 -3.11 -28.20
CA VAL A 265 16.49 -2.36 -28.78
C VAL A 265 15.60 -3.20 -29.69
N TYR A 266 14.37 -2.75 -29.77
CA TYR A 266 13.32 -3.34 -30.60
C TYR A 266 12.49 -2.21 -31.24
N ARG A 267 11.94 -2.45 -32.44
CA ARG A 267 11.15 -1.45 -33.17
C ARG A 267 9.66 -1.77 -33.13
N THR A 268 8.85 -0.79 -32.79
CA THR A 268 7.38 -0.90 -32.79
C THR A 268 6.72 0.23 -33.57
N ASN A 269 5.49 0.01 -34.03
CA ASN A 269 4.70 1.05 -34.67
C ASN A 269 4.34 2.16 -33.66
N SER A 270 4.36 3.41 -34.13
CA SER A 270 4.06 4.57 -33.27
C SER A 270 3.34 5.64 -34.07
N LYS A 271 2.15 6.03 -33.60
CA LYS A 271 1.38 7.13 -34.21
C LYS A 271 2.15 8.46 -34.19
N THR A 272 2.97 8.67 -33.18
CA THR A 272 3.82 9.87 -33.08
C THR A 272 4.86 9.90 -34.20
N VAL A 273 5.53 8.76 -34.46
CA VAL A 273 6.50 8.64 -35.57
C VAL A 273 5.80 8.81 -36.91
N ASP A 274 4.63 8.20 -37.10
CA ASP A 274 3.86 8.33 -38.36
C ASP A 274 3.46 9.79 -38.61
N LYS A 275 2.92 10.48 -37.63
CA LYS A 275 2.57 11.91 -37.70
C LYS A 275 3.79 12.78 -38.01
N PHE A 276 4.92 12.48 -37.40
CA PHE A 276 6.16 13.23 -37.58
C PHE A 276 6.70 13.07 -39.03
N LEU A 277 6.73 11.84 -39.55
CA LEU A 277 7.24 11.55 -40.88
C LEU A 277 6.37 12.15 -42.00
N LEU A 278 5.06 12.25 -41.80
CA LEU A 278 4.19 12.97 -42.72
C LEU A 278 4.58 14.44 -42.91
N LYS A 279 5.11 15.08 -41.86
CA LYS A 279 5.54 16.47 -41.89
C LYS A 279 7.04 16.63 -42.27
N ASN A 280 7.85 15.58 -42.02
CA ASN A 280 9.29 15.59 -42.17
C ASN A 280 9.78 14.34 -42.91
N PRO A 281 9.51 14.20 -44.24
CA PRO A 281 9.81 12.98 -44.97
C PRO A 281 11.34 12.67 -45.07
N ASN A 282 12.17 13.68 -44.93
CA ASN A 282 13.63 13.57 -44.99
C ASN A 282 14.30 13.60 -43.60
N ALA A 283 13.58 13.30 -42.56
CA ALA A 283 14.12 13.26 -41.19
C ALA A 283 15.26 12.21 -41.08
N PRO A 284 16.26 12.43 -40.19
CA PRO A 284 17.31 11.47 -39.91
C PRO A 284 16.76 10.09 -39.58
N ASP A 285 17.52 9.02 -39.89
CA ASP A 285 17.08 7.64 -39.60
C ASP A 285 16.80 7.43 -38.13
N ILE A 286 17.63 7.97 -37.25
CA ILE A 286 17.45 7.98 -35.80
C ILE A 286 17.38 9.42 -35.32
N CYS A 287 16.37 9.76 -34.55
CA CYS A 287 16.24 11.06 -33.89
C CYS A 287 15.26 11.00 -32.69
N LYS A 288 15.40 11.98 -31.79
CA LYS A 288 14.50 12.16 -30.64
C LYS A 288 13.22 12.89 -31.06
N LEU A 289 12.10 12.47 -30.51
CA LEU A 289 10.78 13.09 -30.68
C LEU A 289 10.11 13.21 -29.31
N ILE A 290 9.15 14.13 -29.22
CA ILE A 290 8.26 14.22 -28.06
C ILE A 290 6.89 13.70 -28.48
N ASN A 291 6.35 12.76 -27.73
CA ASN A 291 5.00 12.22 -27.99
C ASN A 291 3.89 13.15 -27.46
N ASP A 292 2.63 12.80 -27.73
CA ASP A 292 1.46 13.59 -27.33
C ASP A 292 1.34 13.73 -25.78
N ASP A 293 1.98 12.85 -25.00
CA ASP A 293 2.05 12.88 -23.52
C ASP A 293 3.25 13.68 -22.98
N GLY A 294 4.02 14.34 -23.86
CA GLY A 294 5.21 15.10 -23.46
C GLY A 294 6.46 14.24 -23.13
N LYS A 295 6.44 12.93 -23.44
CA LYS A 295 7.56 12.02 -23.20
C LYS A 295 8.49 11.96 -24.41
N GLU A 296 9.81 11.94 -24.14
CA GLU A 296 10.82 11.68 -25.14
C GLU A 296 10.76 10.24 -25.62
N ILE A 297 10.67 10.06 -26.93
CA ILE A 297 10.77 8.77 -27.64
C ILE A 297 11.85 8.86 -28.72
N ILE A 298 12.34 7.72 -29.16
CA ILE A 298 13.37 7.67 -30.23
C ILE A 298 12.76 7.02 -31.46
N LYS A 299 12.83 7.74 -32.58
CA LYS A 299 12.51 7.23 -33.90
C LYS A 299 13.71 6.45 -34.43
N TRP A 300 13.46 5.29 -35.02
CA TRP A 300 14.44 4.51 -35.81
C TRP A 300 13.77 4.01 -37.09
N GLY A 301 14.19 4.54 -38.22
CA GLY A 301 13.50 4.35 -39.48
C GLY A 301 12.09 4.94 -39.42
N ASN A 302 11.12 4.14 -39.75
CA ASN A 302 9.70 4.47 -39.70
C ASN A 302 8.97 3.99 -38.44
N LYS A 303 9.70 3.66 -37.38
CA LYS A 303 9.17 3.08 -36.15
C LYS A 303 9.75 3.75 -34.91
N GLU A 304 9.13 3.50 -33.78
CA GLU A 304 9.66 3.86 -32.47
C GLU A 304 10.61 2.79 -31.96
N MET A 305 11.72 3.21 -31.37
CA MET A 305 12.71 2.36 -30.71
C MET A 305 12.34 2.17 -29.25
N LEU A 306 12.27 0.92 -28.83
CA LEU A 306 12.04 0.53 -27.44
C LEU A 306 13.28 -0.14 -26.86
N PHE A 307 13.74 0.35 -25.70
CA PHE A 307 14.87 -0.24 -24.97
C PHE A 307 14.37 -1.34 -24.02
N LEU A 308 15.10 -2.46 -23.96
CA LEU A 308 14.77 -3.57 -23.08
C LEU A 308 14.72 -3.13 -21.60
N GLU A 309 15.65 -2.29 -21.18
CA GLU A 309 15.73 -1.76 -19.81
C GLU A 309 14.39 -1.19 -19.30
N LYS A 310 13.61 -0.55 -20.16
CA LYS A 310 12.31 0.02 -19.79
C LYS A 310 11.21 -1.04 -19.58
N TYR A 311 11.47 -2.30 -19.97
CA TYR A 311 10.48 -3.38 -19.97
C TYR A 311 10.80 -4.56 -19.06
N ILE A 312 11.98 -4.57 -18.44
CA ILE A 312 12.39 -5.63 -17.52
C ILE A 312 11.68 -5.56 -16.17
N ASP A 313 11.25 -4.38 -15.79
CA ASP A 313 10.52 -4.16 -14.55
C ASP A 313 9.05 -3.80 -14.83
N GLU A 314 8.20 -4.02 -13.86
CA GLU A 314 6.80 -3.63 -13.86
C GLU A 314 6.48 -2.88 -12.58
N TYR A 315 5.53 -1.96 -12.65
CA TYR A 315 5.05 -1.29 -11.45
C TYR A 315 4.30 -2.28 -10.56
N LEU A 316 4.45 -2.12 -9.25
CA LEU A 316 3.58 -2.81 -8.30
C LEU A 316 2.13 -2.37 -8.54
N GLY A 317 1.25 -3.36 -8.72
CA GLY A 317 -0.18 -3.14 -8.81
C GLY A 317 -0.87 -3.17 -7.45
N ASP A 318 -2.18 -3.29 -7.49
CA ASP A 318 -3.07 -3.34 -6.32
C ASP A 318 -3.35 -4.76 -5.80
N ILE A 319 -2.55 -5.73 -6.23
CA ILE A 319 -2.57 -7.12 -5.74
C ILE A 319 -1.18 -7.49 -5.26
N TRP A 320 -1.02 -7.63 -3.95
CA TRP A 320 0.24 -8.00 -3.31
C TRP A 320 0.20 -9.47 -2.88
N LEU A 321 1.06 -10.29 -3.48
CA LEU A 321 1.10 -11.74 -3.29
C LEU A 321 2.32 -12.19 -2.47
N ASP A 322 3.27 -11.31 -2.26
CA ASP A 322 4.61 -11.56 -1.71
C ASP A 322 4.78 -11.04 -0.28
N ILE A 323 3.70 -10.57 0.34
CA ILE A 323 3.72 -10.24 1.77
C ILE A 323 3.65 -11.54 2.56
N SER A 324 4.73 -11.87 3.27
CA SER A 324 4.74 -13.00 4.19
C SER A 324 4.00 -12.67 5.48
N THR A 325 3.08 -13.53 5.89
CA THR A 325 2.46 -13.42 7.21
C THR A 325 3.45 -13.83 8.30
N ILE A 326 3.70 -12.93 9.22
CA ILE A 326 4.43 -13.25 10.45
C ILE A 326 3.46 -13.97 11.39
N ASN A 327 3.74 -15.23 11.70
CA ASN A 327 2.94 -16.00 12.65
C ASN A 327 3.44 -15.72 14.06
N LEU A 328 2.94 -14.67 14.69
CA LEU A 328 3.32 -14.25 16.05
C LEU A 328 3.11 -15.34 17.11
N ASN A 329 2.29 -16.35 16.85
CA ASN A 329 2.08 -17.47 17.77
C ASN A 329 3.19 -18.52 17.75
N LYS A 330 4.13 -18.46 16.81
CA LYS A 330 5.29 -19.37 16.73
C LYS A 330 6.57 -18.74 17.27
N GLU A 331 6.57 -17.45 17.43
CA GLU A 331 7.72 -16.71 17.91
C GLU A 331 7.46 -16.24 19.33
N THR A 332 7.99 -16.97 20.30
CA THR A 332 8.22 -16.51 21.67
C THR A 332 9.33 -15.45 21.61
N HIS A 333 9.09 -14.34 20.93
CA HIS A 333 10.11 -13.33 20.77
C HIS A 333 9.69 -12.06 21.46
N THR A 334 10.40 -11.76 22.49
CA THR A 334 10.75 -10.41 22.84
C THR A 334 11.18 -9.71 21.56
N LEU A 335 10.38 -8.73 21.10
CA LEU A 335 10.84 -7.82 20.05
C LEU A 335 12.02 -7.05 20.62
N VAL A 336 13.20 -7.56 20.41
CA VAL A 336 14.43 -6.80 20.65
C VAL A 336 14.56 -5.87 19.45
N PHE A 337 14.19 -4.62 19.62
CA PHE A 337 14.61 -3.58 18.69
C PHE A 337 16.13 -3.45 18.85
N GLU A 338 16.88 -4.20 18.05
CA GLU A 338 18.29 -3.90 17.89
C GLU A 338 18.42 -2.55 17.22
N ASN A 339 19.11 -1.66 17.90
CA ASN A 339 19.46 -0.34 17.42
C ASN A 339 20.21 -0.47 16.08
N GLY A 340 19.58 -0.05 15.00
CA GLY A 340 20.19 0.18 13.70
C GLY A 340 20.10 1.66 13.36
#